data_93a738264aa2632a4fbb43237607c3ab
#
_entry.id   93a738264aa2632a4fbb43237607c3ab
#
_cell.length_a   1.000
_cell.length_b   1.000
_cell.length_c   1.000
_cell.angle_alpha   90.00
_cell.angle_beta   90.00
_cell.angle_gamma   90.00
#
_symmetry.space_group_name_H-M   'P 1'
#
loop_
_entity.id
_entity.type
_entity.pdbx_description
1 polymer ?
#
loop_
_entity_poly.entity_id
_entity_poly.type
_entity_poly.pdbx_seq_one_letter_code
_entity_poly.pdbx_strand_id
1 'polypeptide(L)' 'MTGSDDIGKIGWLDMTVEDVPAVRDFYKAVVGWETDEIDMGGYSDYVMKMPASGEGVSGICHAKGSNADLPSGWLIYI' A
#
# COMPACT_ATOMS: atom_id res chain seq x y z
N MET A 1 -13.53 -6.22 3.97
CA MET A 1 -13.84 -7.61 4.36
C MET A 1 -15.29 -7.76 4.64
N THR A 2 -15.88 -8.71 4.07
CA THR A 2 -17.30 -8.93 4.23
C THR A 2 -17.55 -10.42 4.36
N GLY A 3 -18.41 -10.82 5.27
CA GLY A 3 -18.81 -12.19 5.43
C GLY A 3 -17.84 -13.04 6.24
N SER A 4 -18.35 -14.17 6.74
CA SER A 4 -17.62 -15.08 7.59
C SER A 4 -16.52 -15.85 6.86
N ASP A 5 -16.62 -15.98 5.54
CA ASP A 5 -15.61 -16.67 4.73
C ASP A 5 -14.27 -15.95 4.71
N ASP A 6 -14.25 -14.67 5.10
CA ASP A 6 -13.04 -13.85 5.11
C ASP A 6 -12.36 -13.82 6.48
N ILE A 7 -12.89 -14.48 7.47
CA ILE A 7 -12.30 -14.52 8.81
C ILE A 7 -10.94 -15.22 8.75
N GLY A 8 -9.91 -14.54 9.26
CA GLY A 8 -8.53 -15.04 9.24
C GLY A 8 -7.78 -14.79 7.94
N LYS A 9 -8.45 -14.24 6.93
CA LYS A 9 -7.82 -13.89 5.67
C LYS A 9 -7.02 -12.60 5.82
N ILE A 10 -5.87 -12.50 5.14
CA ILE A 10 -5.13 -11.25 5.08
C ILE A 10 -5.90 -10.30 4.17
N GLY A 11 -6.44 -9.22 4.74
CA GLY A 11 -7.28 -8.30 4.00
C GLY A 11 -6.50 -7.18 3.34
N TRP A 12 -5.35 -6.80 3.90
CA TRP A 12 -4.58 -5.66 3.39
C TRP A 12 -3.14 -5.72 3.86
N LEU A 13 -2.23 -5.17 3.05
CA LEU A 13 -0.83 -4.96 3.41
C LEU A 13 -0.50 -3.49 3.23
N ASP A 14 0.22 -2.91 4.20
CA ASP A 14 0.63 -1.53 4.12
C ASP A 14 2.13 -1.42 4.39
N MET A 15 2.80 -0.54 3.65
CA MET A 15 4.21 -0.22 3.88
C MET A 15 4.36 1.28 4.04
N THR A 16 5.05 1.70 5.10
CA THR A 16 5.36 3.11 5.35
C THR A 16 6.85 3.30 5.19
N VAL A 17 7.25 4.18 4.27
CA VAL A 17 8.68 4.39 3.92
C VAL A 17 8.94 5.87 3.68
N GLU A 18 10.22 6.24 3.67
CA GLU A 18 10.62 7.63 3.39
C GLU A 18 10.65 7.92 1.90
N ASP A 19 11.19 7.02 1.09
CA ASP A 19 11.28 7.21 -0.36
C ASP A 19 10.19 6.42 -1.07
N VAL A 20 8.97 6.94 -1.03
CA VAL A 20 7.81 6.29 -1.62
C VAL A 20 7.94 6.09 -3.13
N PRO A 21 8.38 7.09 -3.92
CA PRO A 21 8.49 6.88 -5.38
C PRO A 21 9.41 5.73 -5.76
N ALA A 22 10.55 5.59 -5.08
CA ALA A 22 11.49 4.52 -5.38
C ALA A 22 10.90 3.15 -5.04
N VAL A 23 10.25 3.03 -3.89
CA VAL A 23 9.63 1.77 -3.46
C VAL A 23 8.45 1.43 -4.36
N ARG A 24 7.61 2.40 -4.68
CA ARG A 24 6.50 2.23 -5.62
C ARG A 24 6.99 1.66 -6.95
N ASP A 25 8.03 2.27 -7.52
CA ASP A 25 8.54 1.88 -8.83
C ASP A 25 9.19 0.50 -8.79
N PHE A 26 9.84 0.16 -7.68
CA PHE A 26 10.39 -1.18 -7.47
C PHE A 26 9.30 -2.24 -7.57
N TYR A 27 8.21 -2.06 -6.84
CA TYR A 27 7.14 -3.06 -6.83
C TYR A 27 6.35 -3.09 -8.15
N LYS A 28 6.23 -1.95 -8.83
CA LYS A 28 5.66 -1.96 -10.19
C LYS A 28 6.48 -2.83 -11.13
N ALA A 29 7.80 -2.73 -11.05
CA ALA A 29 8.69 -3.47 -11.94
C ALA A 29 8.76 -4.96 -11.59
N VAL A 30 8.82 -5.29 -10.30
CA VAL A 30 9.04 -6.65 -9.83
C VAL A 30 7.76 -7.47 -9.83
N VAL A 31 6.66 -6.89 -9.34
CA VAL A 31 5.40 -7.61 -9.16
C VAL A 31 4.42 -7.35 -10.31
N GLY A 32 4.56 -6.22 -10.99
CA GLY A 32 3.68 -5.85 -12.09
C GLY A 32 2.42 -5.11 -11.64
N TRP A 33 2.38 -4.62 -10.41
CA TRP A 33 1.24 -3.84 -9.94
C TRP A 33 1.12 -2.52 -10.67
N GLU A 34 -0.10 -2.02 -10.78
CA GLU A 34 -0.39 -0.63 -11.14
C GLU A 34 -0.61 0.18 -9.86
N THR A 35 -0.62 1.51 -10.00
CA THR A 35 -0.68 2.39 -8.84
C THR A 35 -1.75 3.46 -9.02
N ASP A 36 -2.45 3.80 -7.93
CA ASP A 36 -3.28 4.97 -7.83
C ASP A 36 -2.71 5.90 -6.78
N GLU A 37 -2.61 7.18 -7.14
CA GLU A 37 -2.08 8.20 -6.24
C GLU A 37 -3.19 8.73 -5.35
N ILE A 38 -2.88 8.88 -4.06
CA ILE A 38 -3.79 9.49 -3.08
C ILE A 38 -3.12 10.74 -2.54
N ASP A 39 -3.73 11.90 -2.79
CA ASP A 39 -3.22 13.17 -2.31
C ASP A 39 -3.47 13.30 -0.80
N MET A 40 -2.38 13.45 -0.05
CA MET A 40 -2.44 13.58 1.41
C MET A 40 -2.22 15.02 1.88
N GLY A 41 -2.24 16.00 0.94
CA GLY A 41 -2.08 17.41 1.30
C GLY A 41 -0.61 17.84 1.41
N GLY A 42 0.15 17.70 0.34
CA GLY A 42 1.56 18.07 0.30
C GLY A 42 2.49 16.92 -0.05
N TYR A 43 1.97 15.72 0.00
CA TYR A 43 2.64 14.50 -0.46
C TYR A 43 1.57 13.51 -0.89
N SER A 44 1.96 12.44 -1.57
CA SER A 44 1.04 11.43 -2.05
C SER A 44 1.41 10.05 -1.54
N ASP A 45 0.42 9.32 -1.08
CA ASP A 45 0.51 7.89 -0.84
C ASP A 45 -0.03 7.14 -2.06
N TYR A 46 0.21 5.85 -2.14
CA TYR A 46 -0.19 5.07 -3.31
C TYR A 46 -0.91 3.80 -2.91
N VAL A 47 -1.98 3.50 -3.64
CA VAL A 47 -2.60 2.17 -3.61
C VAL A 47 -2.03 1.37 -4.76
N MET A 48 -1.51 0.19 -4.45
CA MET A 48 -1.04 -0.75 -5.45
C MET A 48 -2.21 -1.65 -5.82
N LYS A 49 -2.43 -1.87 -7.11
CA LYS A 49 -3.61 -2.60 -7.57
C LYS A 49 -3.26 -3.60 -8.67
N MET A 50 -4.12 -4.59 -8.82
CA MET A 50 -3.98 -5.59 -9.87
C MET A 50 -4.28 -4.95 -11.23
N PRO A 51 -3.39 -5.09 -12.22
CA PRO A 51 -3.59 -4.44 -13.52
C PRO A 51 -4.82 -4.94 -14.26
N ALA A 52 -5.16 -6.21 -14.12
CA ALA A 52 -6.27 -6.80 -14.86
C ALA A 52 -7.63 -6.39 -14.29
N SER A 53 -7.78 -6.36 -12.97
CA SER A 53 -9.06 -6.12 -12.31
C SER A 53 -9.20 -4.71 -11.75
N GLY A 54 -8.08 -4.01 -11.51
CA GLY A 54 -8.08 -2.74 -10.81
C GLY A 54 -8.28 -2.85 -9.31
N GLU A 55 -8.27 -4.07 -8.77
CA GLU A 55 -8.48 -4.30 -7.35
C GLU A 55 -7.27 -3.82 -6.55
N GLY A 56 -7.51 -3.02 -5.50
CA GLY A 56 -6.47 -2.59 -4.58
C GLY A 56 -6.01 -3.76 -3.73
N VAL A 57 -4.70 -3.93 -3.59
CA VAL A 57 -4.12 -5.06 -2.84
C VAL A 57 -3.19 -4.62 -1.73
N SER A 58 -2.61 -3.43 -1.82
CA SER A 58 -1.72 -2.93 -0.78
C SER A 58 -1.57 -1.42 -0.88
N GLY A 59 -0.98 -0.81 0.18
CA GLY A 59 -0.67 0.60 0.20
C GLY A 59 0.81 0.85 0.42
N ILE A 60 1.34 1.91 -0.18
CA ILE A 60 2.69 2.40 0.08
C ILE A 60 2.54 3.86 0.52
N CYS A 61 2.92 4.14 1.75
CA CYS A 61 2.67 5.40 2.42
C CYS A 61 3.96 6.08 2.84
N HIS A 62 3.93 7.42 2.86
CA HIS A 62 5.04 8.20 3.40
C HIS A 62 5.12 8.07 4.91
N ALA A 63 6.34 8.07 5.44
CA ALA A 63 6.59 8.14 6.88
C ALA A 63 6.40 9.57 7.37
N LYS A 64 5.16 10.06 7.30
CA LYS A 64 4.77 11.43 7.65
C LYS A 64 3.46 11.42 8.42
N GLY A 65 3.19 12.54 9.11
CA GLY A 65 1.97 12.67 9.89
C GLY A 65 1.89 11.59 10.97
N SER A 66 0.75 10.92 11.06
CA SER A 66 0.55 9.87 12.04
C SER A 66 1.42 8.64 11.80
N ASN A 67 2.02 8.52 10.61
CA ASN A 67 2.86 7.38 10.24
C ASN A 67 4.35 7.64 10.44
N ALA A 68 4.74 8.82 10.94
CA ALA A 68 6.14 9.22 10.99
C ALA A 68 7.02 8.28 11.82
N ASP A 69 6.46 7.68 12.85
CA ASP A 69 7.20 6.80 13.77
C ASP A 69 7.05 5.31 13.47
N LEU A 70 6.35 4.95 12.39
CA LEU A 70 6.20 3.55 12.03
C LEU A 70 7.50 3.01 11.42
N PRO A 71 7.86 1.77 11.74
CA PRO A 71 9.04 1.16 11.11
C PRO A 71 8.80 0.90 9.62
N SER A 72 9.87 0.98 8.84
CA SER A 72 9.81 0.59 7.44
C SER A 72 9.61 -0.91 7.34
N GLY A 73 8.63 -1.33 6.56
CA GLY A 73 8.32 -2.74 6.37
C GLY A 73 6.84 -2.94 6.12
N TRP A 74 6.47 -4.14 5.77
CA TRP A 74 5.07 -4.48 5.52
C TRP A 74 4.32 -4.70 6.82
N LEU A 75 3.20 -4.02 6.98
CA LEU A 75 2.23 -4.25 8.05
C LEU A 75 1.07 -5.04 7.48
N ILE A 76 0.65 -6.07 8.18
CA ILE A 76 -0.41 -6.98 7.73
C ILE A 76 -1.69 -6.65 8.48
N TYR A 77 -2.77 -6.44 7.73
CA TYR A 77 -4.10 -6.18 8.28
C TYR A 77 -4.99 -7.40 7.98
N ILE A 78 -5.48 -7.99 9.02
CA ILE A 78 -6.34 -9.17 8.93
C ILE A 78 -7.79 -8.80 9.10
#